data_64e7d5272d7c7abb1df3e87c339618e4
#
_entry.id   64e7d5272d7c7abb1df3e87c339618e4
#
_cell.length_a   1.000
_cell.length_b   1.000
_cell.length_c   1.000
_cell.angle_alpha   90.00
_cell.angle_beta   90.00
_cell.angle_gamma   90.00
#
_symmetry.space_group_name_H-M   'P 1'
#
loop_
_entity.id
_entity.type
_entity.pdbx_description
1 polymer ?
#
loop_
_entity_poly.entity_id
_entity_poly.type
_entity_poly.pdbx_seq_one_letter_code
_entity_poly.pdbx_strand_id
1 'polypeptide(L)'
;VVTGNDENGVATVIMDGDADCILQRPNRPGMTLTNLWQNTKTPAAMERHDDPVTGPLILHPPKNGSVFRIVQFDPENPDELAKLDGKAAFSEMGAGANIVEGARHPFMHRTDSLDYAVVLTGEIYMMMDEDAFLVKAGDVIVQQGTNHAWSNRGIEPCQIAFILIDAEKE
;
A
#
# COMPACT_ATOMS: atom_id res chain seq x y z
N VAL A 1 -7.35 11.28 -11.66
CA VAL A 1 -8.30 11.37 -12.79
C VAL A 1 -8.95 10.01 -13.00
N VAL A 2 -10.29 9.95 -13.06
CA VAL A 2 -11.07 8.74 -13.40
C VAL A 2 -11.87 9.02 -14.66
N THR A 3 -11.81 8.08 -15.59
CA THR A 3 -12.56 8.16 -16.86
C THR A 3 -13.77 7.24 -16.84
N GLY A 4 -14.80 7.59 -17.58
CA GLY A 4 -16.01 6.81 -17.79
C GLY A 4 -16.76 7.27 -19.04
N ASN A 5 -17.98 6.79 -19.18
CA ASN A 5 -18.86 7.23 -20.26
C ASN A 5 -19.95 8.17 -19.70
N ASP A 6 -20.34 9.17 -20.48
CA ASP A 6 -21.51 10.00 -20.19
C ASP A 6 -22.81 9.25 -20.53
N GLU A 7 -23.95 9.91 -20.35
CA GLU A 7 -25.28 9.38 -20.65
C GLU A 7 -25.51 8.99 -22.14
N ASN A 8 -24.64 9.49 -23.05
CA ASN A 8 -24.66 9.18 -24.47
C ASN A 8 -23.64 8.11 -24.87
N GLY A 9 -22.90 7.55 -23.89
CA GLY A 9 -21.84 6.58 -24.13
C GLY A 9 -20.54 7.21 -24.64
N VAL A 10 -20.35 8.51 -24.48
CA VAL A 10 -19.12 9.21 -24.89
C VAL A 10 -18.11 9.20 -23.76
N ALA A 11 -16.88 8.76 -24.06
CA ALA A 11 -15.79 8.71 -23.09
C ALA A 11 -15.43 10.11 -22.57
N THR A 12 -15.39 10.27 -21.26
CA THR A 12 -15.12 11.54 -20.59
C THR A 12 -14.40 11.34 -19.26
N VAL A 13 -13.92 12.43 -18.68
CA VAL A 13 -13.45 12.46 -17.29
C VAL A 13 -14.67 12.59 -16.37
N ILE A 14 -14.85 11.64 -15.46
CA ILE A 14 -15.97 11.64 -14.51
C ILE A 14 -15.56 12.13 -13.13
N MET A 15 -14.27 12.00 -12.76
CA MET A 15 -13.71 12.56 -11.53
C MET A 15 -12.30 13.07 -11.79
N ASP A 16 -11.99 14.25 -11.26
CA ASP A 16 -10.66 14.83 -11.25
C ASP A 16 -10.49 15.63 -9.95
N GLY A 17 -9.45 15.29 -9.18
CA GLY A 17 -9.18 15.92 -7.89
C GLY A 17 -8.19 15.12 -7.06
N ASP A 18 -7.96 15.61 -5.86
CA ASP A 18 -7.12 14.97 -4.87
C ASP A 18 -7.83 13.74 -4.27
N ALA A 19 -7.06 12.79 -3.78
CA ALA A 19 -7.59 11.63 -3.09
C ALA A 19 -7.95 12.00 -1.63
N ASP A 20 -9.13 11.60 -1.18
CA ASP A 20 -9.63 11.92 0.16
C ASP A 20 -9.17 10.91 1.23
N CYS A 21 -8.87 9.67 0.84
CA CYS A 21 -8.49 8.62 1.77
C CYS A 21 -6.98 8.59 2.01
N ILE A 22 -6.53 9.47 2.91
CA ILE A 22 -5.13 9.62 3.30
C ILE A 22 -4.96 9.23 4.77
N LEU A 23 -3.98 8.38 5.07
CA LEU A 23 -3.66 7.95 6.43
C LEU A 23 -2.22 8.31 6.79
N GLN A 24 -2.07 9.13 7.82
CA GLN A 24 -0.83 9.40 8.53
C GLN A 24 -1.03 9.07 10.01
N ARG A 25 -0.04 8.48 10.66
CA ARG A 25 -0.23 7.98 12.03
C ARG A 25 0.93 8.33 12.95
N PRO A 26 0.64 8.72 14.21
CA PRO A 26 1.67 8.99 15.21
C PRO A 26 2.53 7.76 15.55
N ASN A 27 1.96 6.55 15.51
CA ASN A 27 2.66 5.30 15.80
C ASN A 27 3.43 4.72 14.61
N ARG A 28 3.39 5.37 13.46
CA ARG A 28 4.26 5.12 12.29
C ARG A 28 4.56 6.46 11.61
N PRO A 29 5.36 7.34 12.26
CA PRO A 29 5.78 8.60 11.64
C PRO A 29 6.60 8.32 10.38
N GLY A 30 6.57 9.25 9.44
CA GLY A 30 7.30 9.13 8.19
C GLY A 30 6.67 8.15 7.19
N MET A 31 5.42 7.73 7.38
CA MET A 31 4.69 6.95 6.39
C MET A 31 3.32 7.56 6.11
N THR A 32 3.03 7.79 4.84
CA THR A 32 1.73 8.26 4.37
C THR A 32 1.16 7.25 3.39
N LEU A 33 -0.06 6.77 3.64
CA LEU A 33 -0.80 5.91 2.73
C LEU A 33 -1.94 6.69 2.11
N THR A 34 -2.11 6.59 0.79
CA THR A 34 -3.19 7.21 0.03
C THR A 34 -3.89 6.14 -0.80
N ASN A 35 -5.11 5.78 -0.46
CA ASN A 35 -5.92 4.91 -1.31
C ASN A 35 -6.50 5.73 -2.45
N LEU A 36 -6.29 5.26 -3.68
CA LEU A 36 -6.74 5.92 -4.91
C LEU A 36 -8.00 5.28 -5.50
N TRP A 37 -8.11 3.95 -5.40
CA TRP A 37 -9.22 3.18 -5.95
C TRP A 37 -9.32 1.82 -5.30
N GLN A 38 -10.53 1.24 -5.30
CA GLN A 38 -10.73 -0.16 -4.90
C GLN A 38 -11.84 -0.82 -5.70
N ASN A 39 -11.71 -2.12 -5.89
CA ASN A 39 -12.76 -2.99 -6.39
C ASN A 39 -13.13 -3.99 -5.31
N THR A 40 -14.42 -4.31 -5.21
CA THR A 40 -14.96 -5.23 -4.20
C THR A 40 -15.42 -6.55 -4.79
N LYS A 41 -15.14 -6.79 -6.06
CA LYS A 41 -15.47 -8.04 -6.76
C LYS A 41 -14.58 -8.26 -7.99
N THR A 42 -14.48 -9.51 -8.41
CA THR A 42 -13.89 -9.93 -9.67
C THR A 42 -14.92 -10.74 -10.48
N PRO A 43 -15.22 -10.39 -11.75
CA PRO A 43 -14.69 -9.26 -12.50
C PRO A 43 -15.07 -7.91 -11.89
N ALA A 44 -14.18 -6.92 -12.03
CA ALA A 44 -14.40 -5.57 -11.52
C ALA A 44 -15.64 -4.91 -12.15
N ALA A 45 -16.37 -4.13 -11.37
CA ALA A 45 -17.43 -3.29 -11.93
C ALA A 45 -16.82 -2.13 -12.70
N MET A 46 -17.27 -1.91 -13.92
CA MET A 46 -17.01 -0.70 -14.70
C MET A 46 -18.14 0.34 -14.48
N GLU A 47 -17.94 1.54 -14.98
CA GLU A 47 -18.96 2.60 -15.01
C GLU A 47 -19.42 3.09 -13.64
N ARG A 48 -18.49 3.18 -12.69
CA ARG A 48 -18.76 3.86 -11.42
C ARG A 48 -18.59 5.37 -11.60
N HIS A 49 -19.57 6.11 -11.09
CA HIS A 49 -19.57 7.58 -11.07
C HIS A 49 -19.34 8.13 -9.65
N ASP A 50 -19.03 7.26 -8.68
CA ASP A 50 -18.73 7.59 -7.29
C ASP A 50 -17.34 7.05 -6.93
N ASP A 51 -16.66 7.70 -5.99
CA ASP A 51 -15.42 7.18 -5.42
C ASP A 51 -15.73 5.91 -4.61
N PRO A 52 -15.13 4.76 -4.98
CA PRO A 52 -15.34 3.52 -4.24
C PRO A 52 -14.57 3.46 -2.92
N VAL A 53 -13.65 4.39 -2.68
CA VAL A 53 -12.80 4.41 -1.47
C VAL A 53 -13.52 5.18 -0.38
N THR A 54 -14.27 4.45 0.45
CA THR A 54 -15.05 5.04 1.56
C THR A 54 -14.65 4.40 2.90
N GLY A 55 -14.73 5.20 3.98
CA GLY A 55 -14.43 4.72 5.33
C GLY A 55 -12.94 4.67 5.68
N PRO A 56 -12.56 3.97 6.75
CA PRO A 56 -11.18 3.90 7.22
C PRO A 56 -10.31 3.09 6.26
N LEU A 57 -9.03 3.47 6.18
CA LEU A 57 -8.04 2.74 5.39
C LEU A 57 -7.78 1.38 6.03
N ILE A 58 -8.03 0.31 5.28
CA ILE A 58 -7.73 -1.08 5.62
C ILE A 58 -6.49 -1.53 4.83
N LEU A 59 -5.60 -2.31 5.48
CA LEU A 59 -4.37 -2.78 4.82
C LEU A 59 -4.68 -3.74 3.68
N HIS A 60 -5.51 -4.75 3.96
CA HIS A 60 -5.87 -5.80 3.00
C HIS A 60 -6.76 -5.28 1.87
N PRO A 61 -6.65 -5.85 0.66
CA PRO A 61 -7.66 -5.64 -0.36
C PRO A 61 -9.01 -6.22 0.08
N PRO A 62 -10.13 -5.73 -0.48
CA PRO A 62 -11.44 -6.36 -0.28
C PRO A 62 -11.44 -7.81 -0.79
N LYS A 63 -12.23 -8.69 -0.14
CA LYS A 63 -12.41 -10.08 -0.59
C LYS A 63 -12.91 -10.11 -2.04
N ASN A 64 -12.25 -10.94 -2.88
CA ASN A 64 -12.43 -11.00 -4.33
C ASN A 64 -12.22 -9.65 -5.05
N GLY A 65 -11.44 -8.77 -4.48
CA GLY A 65 -11.23 -7.42 -5.01
C GLY A 65 -9.77 -7.01 -5.07
N SER A 66 -9.58 -5.71 -5.21
CA SER A 66 -8.25 -5.10 -5.25
C SER A 66 -8.28 -3.68 -4.69
N VAL A 67 -7.12 -3.20 -4.27
CA VAL A 67 -6.93 -1.79 -3.91
C VAL A 67 -5.70 -1.23 -4.62
N PHE A 68 -5.83 -0.02 -5.14
CA PHE A 68 -4.73 0.77 -5.69
C PHE A 68 -4.41 1.89 -4.71
N ARG A 69 -3.15 1.94 -4.25
CA ARG A 69 -2.68 2.94 -3.31
C ARG A 69 -1.29 3.44 -3.64
N ILE A 70 -0.98 4.63 -3.16
CA ILE A 70 0.40 5.13 -3.08
C ILE A 70 0.81 5.15 -1.60
N VAL A 71 2.03 4.70 -1.34
CA VAL A 71 2.65 4.81 -0.01
C VAL A 71 3.92 5.63 -0.15
N GLN A 72 4.04 6.68 0.64
CA GLN A 72 5.27 7.42 0.82
C GLN A 72 5.97 6.95 2.08
N PHE A 73 7.26 6.74 1.97
CA PHE A 73 8.18 6.40 3.05
C PHE A 73 9.23 7.49 3.15
N ASP A 74 9.17 8.28 4.21
CA ASP A 74 10.23 9.23 4.53
C ASP A 74 11.48 8.49 5.07
N PRO A 75 12.67 9.11 5.05
CA PRO A 75 13.87 8.53 5.62
C PRO A 75 13.67 8.06 7.07
N GLU A 76 14.12 6.85 7.38
CA GLU A 76 14.00 6.27 8.72
C GLU A 76 15.11 6.76 9.65
N ASN A 77 14.74 7.08 10.89
CA ASN A 77 15.69 7.22 11.99
C ASN A 77 15.71 5.91 12.76
N PRO A 78 16.84 5.15 12.80
CA PRO A 78 16.92 3.86 13.45
C PRO A 78 16.61 3.92 14.96
N ASP A 79 16.99 5.01 15.64
CA ASP A 79 16.76 5.18 17.09
C ASP A 79 15.28 5.43 17.40
N GLU A 80 14.55 6.09 16.49
CA GLU A 80 13.10 6.26 16.61
C GLU A 80 12.37 4.98 16.20
N LEU A 81 12.80 4.33 15.12
CA LEU A 81 12.22 3.09 14.63
C LEU A 81 12.22 1.99 15.71
N ALA A 82 13.31 1.87 16.46
CA ALA A 82 13.45 0.87 17.54
C ALA A 82 12.43 1.04 18.69
N LYS A 83 11.83 2.21 18.81
CA LYS A 83 10.84 2.51 19.88
C LYS A 83 9.39 2.26 19.42
N LEU A 84 9.18 2.00 18.14
CA LEU A 84 7.84 1.87 17.58
C LEU A 84 7.27 0.47 17.81
N ASP A 85 5.96 0.42 18.08
CA ASP A 85 5.20 -0.83 18.17
C ASP A 85 4.54 -1.12 16.82
N GLY A 86 5.16 -2.01 16.04
CA GLY A 86 4.63 -2.43 14.73
C GLY A 86 3.24 -3.04 14.84
N LYS A 87 2.96 -3.83 15.87
CA LYS A 87 1.66 -4.47 16.06
C LYS A 87 0.55 -3.45 16.32
N ALA A 88 0.81 -2.45 17.16
CA ALA A 88 -0.13 -1.35 17.36
C ALA A 88 -0.39 -0.58 16.07
N ALA A 89 0.68 -0.27 15.31
CA ALA A 89 0.57 0.43 14.04
C ALA A 89 -0.27 -0.33 13.00
N PHE A 90 -0.11 -1.64 12.88
CA PHE A 90 -0.89 -2.45 11.92
C PHE A 90 -2.33 -2.71 12.40
N SER A 91 -2.55 -2.75 13.73
CA SER A 91 -3.90 -2.95 14.29
C SER A 91 -4.87 -1.84 13.88
N GLU A 92 -4.40 -0.60 13.73
CA GLU A 92 -5.21 0.53 13.24
C GLU A 92 -5.69 0.37 11.80
N MET A 93 -5.04 -0.51 11.03
CA MET A 93 -5.43 -0.86 9.65
C MET A 93 -6.09 -2.25 9.56
N GLY A 94 -6.55 -2.80 10.69
CA GLY A 94 -7.15 -4.14 10.74
C GLY A 94 -6.17 -5.29 10.52
N ALA A 95 -4.86 -5.05 10.65
CA ALA A 95 -3.81 -6.00 10.25
C ALA A 95 -2.80 -6.32 11.37
N GLY A 96 -3.15 -6.13 12.64
CA GLY A 96 -2.25 -6.42 13.76
C GLY A 96 -1.80 -7.88 13.86
N ALA A 97 -2.59 -8.82 13.35
CA ALA A 97 -2.24 -10.24 13.29
C ALA A 97 -1.25 -10.58 12.14
N ASN A 98 -0.98 -9.64 11.24
CA ASN A 98 -0.09 -9.84 10.10
C ASN A 98 1.38 -9.56 10.40
N ILE A 99 1.66 -8.95 11.54
CA ILE A 99 3.02 -8.71 12.02
C ILE A 99 3.70 -10.04 12.36
N VAL A 100 4.97 -10.15 11.96
CA VAL A 100 5.82 -11.29 12.29
C VAL A 100 6.64 -10.94 13.53
N GLU A 101 6.33 -11.57 14.65
CA GLU A 101 7.01 -11.35 15.93
C GLU A 101 8.46 -11.82 15.86
N GLY A 102 9.38 -11.05 16.47
CA GLY A 102 10.82 -11.36 16.49
C GLY A 102 11.54 -11.16 15.16
N ALA A 103 10.89 -10.57 14.16
CA ALA A 103 11.50 -10.30 12.87
C ALA A 103 12.58 -9.20 12.97
N ARG A 104 13.47 -9.16 11.97
CA ARG A 104 14.61 -8.24 11.88
C ARG A 104 14.25 -6.76 11.68
N HIS A 105 12.97 -6.46 11.43
CA HIS A 105 12.44 -5.12 11.32
C HIS A 105 11.06 -5.05 12.01
N PRO A 106 10.73 -3.99 12.78
CA PRO A 106 9.50 -3.93 13.58
C PRO A 106 8.22 -3.92 12.74
N PHE A 107 8.32 -3.59 11.46
CA PHE A 107 7.18 -3.58 10.53
C PHE A 107 7.23 -4.72 9.51
N MET A 108 7.92 -5.82 9.81
CA MET A 108 7.82 -7.03 8.99
C MET A 108 6.43 -7.64 9.10
N HIS A 109 5.80 -7.83 7.96
CA HIS A 109 4.44 -8.33 7.88
C HIS A 109 4.21 -9.09 6.58
N ARG A 110 3.10 -9.79 6.52
CA ARG A 110 2.61 -10.39 5.28
C ARG A 110 1.09 -10.24 5.18
N THR A 111 0.60 -10.16 3.95
CA THR A 111 -0.82 -10.13 3.60
C THR A 111 -1.16 -11.33 2.71
N ASP A 112 -2.40 -11.79 2.77
CA ASP A 112 -2.89 -12.79 1.83
C ASP A 112 -3.35 -12.04 0.56
N SER A 113 -2.36 -11.54 -0.19
CA SER A 113 -2.55 -10.78 -1.42
C SER A 113 -1.39 -11.01 -2.39
N LEU A 114 -1.70 -10.85 -3.67
CA LEU A 114 -0.70 -10.67 -4.72
C LEU A 114 -0.56 -9.18 -4.96
N ASP A 115 0.64 -8.65 -4.75
CA ASP A 115 0.87 -7.22 -4.87
C ASP A 115 1.77 -6.91 -6.06
N TYR A 116 1.36 -5.97 -6.89
CA TYR A 116 2.24 -5.31 -7.87
C TYR A 116 2.67 -3.97 -7.29
N ALA A 117 3.99 -3.77 -7.18
CA ALA A 117 4.55 -2.53 -6.68
C ALA A 117 5.44 -1.87 -7.73
N VAL A 118 5.30 -0.57 -7.91
CA VAL A 118 6.11 0.24 -8.81
C VAL A 118 6.71 1.38 -8.00
N VAL A 119 8.04 1.47 -7.95
CA VAL A 119 8.71 2.59 -7.31
C VAL A 119 8.58 3.82 -8.20
N LEU A 120 7.90 4.86 -7.71
CA LEU A 120 7.62 6.09 -8.46
C LEU A 120 8.76 7.09 -8.31
N THR A 121 9.26 7.27 -7.08
CA THR A 121 10.34 8.23 -6.77
C THR A 121 11.24 7.68 -5.68
N GLY A 122 12.50 8.16 -5.65
CA GLY A 122 13.44 7.79 -4.60
C GLY A 122 13.97 6.37 -4.72
N GLU A 123 14.44 5.87 -3.60
CA GLU A 123 14.94 4.50 -3.45
C GLU A 123 14.60 3.97 -2.04
N ILE A 124 14.47 2.65 -1.90
CA ILE A 124 14.10 2.02 -0.64
C ILE A 124 14.61 0.58 -0.59
N TYR A 125 14.92 0.09 0.60
CA TYR A 125 15.20 -1.33 0.79
C TYR A 125 13.91 -2.11 1.01
N MET A 126 13.68 -3.12 0.18
CA MET A 126 12.74 -4.19 0.46
C MET A 126 13.45 -5.24 1.31
N MET A 127 12.97 -5.45 2.52
CA MET A 127 13.52 -6.42 3.46
C MET A 127 12.68 -7.68 3.44
N MET A 128 13.33 -8.82 3.25
CA MET A 128 12.77 -10.16 3.38
C MET A 128 13.29 -10.81 4.68
N ASP A 129 12.93 -12.05 4.94
CA ASP A 129 13.36 -12.74 6.16
C ASP A 129 14.88 -12.76 6.31
N GLU A 130 15.62 -13.11 5.28
CA GLU A 130 17.08 -13.22 5.29
C GLU A 130 17.75 -12.13 4.45
N ASP A 131 17.15 -11.74 3.33
CA ASP A 131 17.71 -10.81 2.37
C ASP A 131 17.17 -9.38 2.53
N ALA A 132 17.88 -8.43 1.98
CA ALA A 132 17.40 -7.09 1.73
C ALA A 132 18.02 -6.57 0.43
N PHE A 133 17.23 -6.00 -0.44
CA PHE A 133 17.69 -5.46 -1.70
C PHE A 133 17.15 -4.05 -1.96
N LEU A 134 17.98 -3.25 -2.59
CA LEU A 134 17.64 -1.87 -2.93
C LEU A 134 16.81 -1.84 -4.21
N VAL A 135 15.68 -1.17 -4.15
CA VAL A 135 14.86 -0.85 -5.33
C VAL A 135 14.79 0.67 -5.51
N LYS A 136 14.70 1.12 -6.76
CA LYS A 136 14.77 2.53 -7.16
C LYS A 136 13.61 2.88 -8.09
N ALA A 137 13.40 4.17 -8.28
CA ALA A 137 12.41 4.68 -9.23
C ALA A 137 12.47 3.97 -10.59
N GLY A 138 11.34 3.42 -11.03
CA GLY A 138 11.18 2.59 -12.22
C GLY A 138 11.24 1.08 -11.99
N ASP A 139 11.72 0.61 -10.85
CA ASP A 139 11.71 -0.81 -10.52
C ASP A 139 10.29 -1.30 -10.22
N VAL A 140 10.03 -2.55 -10.61
CA VAL A 140 8.75 -3.24 -10.43
C VAL A 140 8.95 -4.49 -9.60
N ILE A 141 8.11 -4.68 -8.59
CA ILE A 141 8.13 -5.82 -7.70
C ILE A 141 6.79 -6.56 -7.81
N VAL A 142 6.85 -7.89 -7.95
CA VAL A 142 5.70 -8.77 -7.77
C VAL A 142 5.89 -9.51 -6.46
N GLN A 143 5.03 -9.24 -5.50
CA GLN A 143 5.08 -9.80 -4.15
C GLN A 143 3.93 -10.78 -3.95
N GLN A 144 4.28 -12.02 -3.61
CA GLN A 144 3.35 -13.14 -3.50
C GLN A 144 3.11 -13.51 -2.03
N GLY A 145 2.52 -12.59 -1.24
CA GLY A 145 2.20 -12.82 0.16
C GLY A 145 3.41 -13.18 1.04
N THR A 146 4.60 -12.71 0.68
CA THR A 146 5.84 -12.97 1.41
C THR A 146 5.96 -12.07 2.62
N ASN A 147 6.70 -12.53 3.66
CA ASN A 147 7.06 -11.69 4.77
C ASN A 147 8.05 -10.61 4.34
N HIS A 148 7.71 -9.34 4.58
CA HIS A 148 8.54 -8.23 4.13
C HIS A 148 8.36 -6.98 4.99
N ALA A 149 9.30 -6.06 4.84
CA ALA A 149 9.21 -4.67 5.30
C ALA A 149 9.85 -3.73 4.27
N TRP A 150 9.48 -2.47 4.36
CA TRP A 150 10.07 -1.40 3.56
C TRP A 150 10.86 -0.48 4.47
N SER A 151 12.15 -0.26 4.17
CA SER A 151 13.07 0.52 4.98
C SER A 151 13.76 1.58 4.12
N ASN A 152 13.36 2.84 4.29
CA ASN A 152 14.00 3.95 3.62
C ASN A 152 15.23 4.40 4.41
N ARG A 153 16.40 3.93 4.01
CA ARG A 153 17.71 4.28 4.59
C ARG A 153 18.41 5.42 3.86
N GLY A 154 17.70 6.02 2.89
CA GLY A 154 18.17 7.17 2.12
C GLY A 154 17.99 8.49 2.87
N ILE A 155 18.07 9.59 2.13
CA ILE A 155 17.90 10.95 2.63
C ILE A 155 16.66 11.65 2.06
N GLU A 156 16.05 11.05 1.04
CA GLU A 156 14.87 11.58 0.35
C GLU A 156 13.69 10.63 0.52
N PRO A 157 12.44 11.14 0.50
CA PRO A 157 11.25 10.30 0.50
C PRO A 157 11.19 9.37 -0.71
N CYS A 158 10.71 8.15 -0.48
CA CYS A 158 10.41 7.19 -1.54
C CYS A 158 8.91 7.00 -1.66
N GLN A 159 8.37 7.06 -2.87
CA GLN A 159 6.97 6.76 -3.16
C GLN A 159 6.85 5.49 -3.98
N ILE A 160 5.92 4.63 -3.57
CA ILE A 160 5.63 3.37 -4.26
C ILE A 160 4.13 3.31 -4.54
N ALA A 161 3.77 3.00 -5.78
CA ALA A 161 2.41 2.63 -6.15
C ALA A 161 2.22 1.12 -5.94
N PHE A 162 1.18 0.73 -5.23
CA PHE A 162 0.81 -0.65 -4.96
C PHE A 162 -0.57 -0.98 -5.54
N ILE A 163 -0.67 -2.10 -6.23
CA ILE A 163 -1.93 -2.74 -6.57
C ILE A 163 -1.98 -4.05 -5.81
N LEU A 164 -2.81 -4.12 -4.75
CA LEU A 164 -3.01 -5.31 -3.94
C LEU A 164 -4.25 -6.03 -4.44
N ILE A 165 -4.12 -7.31 -4.74
CA ILE A 165 -5.17 -8.18 -5.26
C ILE A 165 -5.42 -9.27 -4.23
N ASP A 166 -6.68 -9.48 -3.82
CA ASP A 166 -7.06 -10.58 -2.93
C ASP A 166 -6.59 -11.91 -3.51
N ALA A 167 -5.91 -12.72 -2.70
CA ALA A 167 -5.31 -13.97 -3.15
C ALA A 167 -5.59 -15.10 -2.14
N GLU A 168 -5.62 -16.32 -2.65
CA GLU A 168 -5.71 -17.53 -1.86
C GLU A 168 -4.34 -18.22 -1.81
N LYS A 169 -4.03 -18.83 -0.66
CA LYS A 169 -2.86 -19.71 -0.56
C LYS A 169 -3.20 -21.04 -1.22
N GLU A 170 -2.28 -21.51 -2.03
CA GLU A 170 -2.34 -22.87 -2.58
C GLU A 170 -2.06 -23.91 -1.48
#